data_0f4187f010ea13f7499b44adde14c556
#
_entry.id   0f4187f010ea13f7499b44adde14c556
#
_cell.length_a   1.000
_cell.length_b   1.000
_cell.length_c   1.000
_cell.angle_alpha   90.00
_cell.angle_beta   90.00
_cell.angle_gamma   90.00
#
_symmetry.space_group_name_H-M   'P 1'
#
loop_
_entity.id
_entity.type
_entity.pdbx_description
1 polymer ?
#
loop_
_entity_poly.entity_id
_entity_poly.type
_entity_poly.pdbx_seq_one_letter_code
_entity_poly.pdbx_strand_id
1 'polypeptide(L)'
;MYKQLEILALSVLILISIVIKAVSDENIKDQFPNSFLYSKPIEFIPNIWSAIGATGPPTYENTGHNNNLSFITSDEGVVVINAGASSSLAKALHDEIKKIINKPVILVINENGQGHAMLGNSYWIDQGVPILAHEDAIKEFEDNGPQILNRMIGYNRDKADGTRLALPTISFTDKYVVNLGNLVIEALYLGPAHSPGDISVW
;
A
#
# COMPACT_ATOMS: atom_id res chain seq x y z
N MET A 1 12.08 38.95 36.72
CA MET A 1 12.57 38.56 35.38
C MET A 1 12.50 37.05 35.15
N TYR A 2 13.00 36.17 36.02
CA TYR A 2 12.97 34.71 35.84
C TYR A 2 11.53 34.11 35.74
N LYS A 3 10.58 34.51 36.62
CA LYS A 3 9.19 34.01 36.58
C LYS A 3 8.44 34.30 35.25
N GLN A 4 8.74 35.42 34.60
CA GLN A 4 8.13 35.73 33.28
C GLN A 4 8.70 34.91 32.15
N LEU A 5 10.00 34.51 32.23
CA LEU A 5 10.60 33.60 31.25
C LEU A 5 10.04 32.18 31.36
N GLU A 6 9.82 31.68 32.60
CA GLU A 6 9.23 30.35 32.82
C GLU A 6 7.78 30.25 32.30
N ILE A 7 6.98 31.29 32.50
CA ILE A 7 5.61 31.36 31.99
C ILE A 7 5.61 31.39 30.46
N LEU A 8 6.52 32.14 29.84
CA LEU A 8 6.63 32.22 28.38
C LEU A 8 7.07 30.87 27.79
N ALA A 9 8.05 30.20 28.40
CA ALA A 9 8.52 28.88 27.95
C ALA A 9 7.42 27.83 28.09
N LEU A 10 6.65 27.82 29.17
CA LEU A 10 5.55 26.90 29.38
C LEU A 10 4.41 27.13 28.37
N SER A 11 4.11 28.39 28.06
CA SER A 11 3.08 28.75 27.06
C SER A 11 3.48 28.30 25.64
N VAL A 12 4.75 28.44 25.27
CA VAL A 12 5.28 27.98 23.98
C VAL A 12 5.25 26.46 23.88
N LEU A 13 5.60 25.74 24.93
CA LEU A 13 5.52 24.28 24.98
C LEU A 13 4.09 23.76 24.85
N ILE A 14 3.11 24.40 25.49
CA ILE A 14 1.70 24.06 25.40
C ILE A 14 1.17 24.34 23.97
N LEU A 15 1.54 25.45 23.36
CA LEU A 15 1.16 25.79 21.97
C LEU A 15 1.76 24.78 20.97
N ILE A 16 3.02 24.38 21.12
CA ILE A 16 3.67 23.37 20.27
C ILE A 16 2.95 22.02 20.43
N SER A 17 2.61 21.61 21.66
CA SER A 17 1.89 20.36 21.92
C SER A 17 0.48 20.36 21.31
N ILE A 18 -0.23 21.49 21.32
CA ILE A 18 -1.57 21.63 20.71
C ILE A 18 -1.45 21.56 19.18
N VAL A 19 -0.45 22.22 18.58
CA VAL A 19 -0.23 22.18 17.12
C VAL A 19 0.16 20.79 16.66
N ILE A 20 1.04 20.08 17.38
CA ILE A 20 1.42 18.70 17.07
C ILE A 20 0.19 17.77 17.17
N LYS A 21 -0.66 17.95 18.17
CA LYS A 21 -1.88 17.15 18.33
C LYS A 21 -2.92 17.45 17.24
N ALA A 22 -3.07 18.71 16.84
CA ALA A 22 -3.97 19.10 15.74
C ALA A 22 -3.50 18.52 14.39
N VAL A 23 -2.20 18.52 14.11
CA VAL A 23 -1.63 17.93 12.89
C VAL A 23 -1.75 16.40 12.87
N SER A 24 -1.75 15.74 14.05
CA SER A 24 -1.93 14.28 14.13
C SER A 24 -3.41 13.85 13.98
N ASP A 25 -4.37 14.68 14.35
CA ASP A 25 -5.80 14.34 14.30
C ASP A 25 -6.43 14.55 12.90
N GLU A 26 -5.86 15.42 12.04
CA GLU A 26 -6.41 15.67 10.69
C GLU A 26 -6.23 14.51 9.71
N ASN A 27 -5.32 13.57 9.98
CA ASN A 27 -4.99 12.47 9.07
C ASN A 27 -5.71 11.14 9.35
N ILE A 28 -6.55 11.05 10.36
CA ILE A 28 -7.20 9.78 10.77
C ILE A 28 -8.62 9.65 10.19
N LYS A 29 -9.17 10.71 9.61
CA LYS A 29 -10.54 10.68 9.09
C LYS A 29 -10.55 9.93 7.76
N ASP A 30 -11.29 8.82 7.72
CA ASP A 30 -11.57 8.08 6.51
C ASP A 30 -12.14 9.01 5.42
N GLN A 31 -11.45 9.08 4.29
CA GLN A 31 -11.82 9.93 3.16
C GLN A 31 -12.76 9.22 2.18
N PHE A 32 -12.97 7.91 2.35
CA PHE A 32 -13.83 7.10 1.48
C PHE A 32 -14.66 6.08 2.30
N PRO A 33 -15.54 6.54 3.21
CA PRO A 33 -16.17 5.73 4.26
C PRO A 33 -17.08 4.59 3.76
N ASN A 34 -17.42 4.56 2.48
CA ASN A 34 -18.22 3.49 1.87
C ASN A 34 -17.35 2.41 1.18
N SER A 35 -16.05 2.42 1.39
CA SER A 35 -15.07 1.49 0.84
C SER A 35 -14.08 1.05 1.91
N PHE A 36 -13.37 -0.05 1.67
CA PHE A 36 -12.18 -0.39 2.46
C PHE A 36 -10.95 0.43 2.06
N LEU A 37 -10.99 1.13 0.93
CA LEU A 37 -9.97 2.12 0.60
C LEU A 37 -10.11 3.36 1.49
N TYR A 38 -9.00 3.88 1.98
CA TYR A 38 -8.97 5.14 2.72
C TYR A 38 -9.29 6.35 1.83
N SER A 39 -8.88 6.30 0.56
CA SER A 39 -9.20 7.33 -0.43
C SER A 39 -9.59 6.70 -1.76
N LYS A 40 -10.36 7.44 -2.56
CA LYS A 40 -10.71 7.03 -3.91
C LYS A 40 -9.49 7.17 -4.83
N PRO A 41 -9.25 6.22 -5.76
CA PRO A 41 -8.20 6.38 -6.78
C PRO A 41 -8.38 7.65 -7.60
N ILE A 42 -7.30 8.38 -7.81
CA ILE A 42 -7.22 9.56 -8.68
C ILE A 42 -6.15 9.34 -9.75
N GLU A 43 -6.37 9.89 -10.93
CA GLU A 43 -5.39 9.88 -12.01
C GLU A 43 -4.39 11.02 -11.79
N PHE A 44 -3.10 10.68 -11.63
CA PHE A 44 -2.02 11.66 -11.43
C PHE A 44 -1.40 12.12 -12.75
N ILE A 45 -1.17 11.14 -13.61
CA ILE A 45 -0.68 11.31 -14.96
C ILE A 45 -1.53 10.39 -15.85
N PRO A 46 -1.66 10.68 -17.15
CA PRO A 46 -2.45 9.82 -18.05
C PRO A 46 -2.11 8.34 -17.88
N ASN A 47 -3.12 7.53 -17.60
CA ASN A 47 -3.05 6.09 -17.35
C ASN A 47 -2.40 5.65 -16.02
N ILE A 48 -1.97 6.55 -15.15
CA ILE A 48 -1.39 6.21 -13.84
C ILE A 48 -2.31 6.73 -12.74
N TRP A 49 -2.87 5.82 -11.98
CA TRP A 49 -3.84 6.03 -10.91
C TRP A 49 -3.27 5.66 -9.56
N SER A 50 -3.69 6.32 -8.51
CA SER A 50 -3.34 5.92 -7.15
C SER A 50 -4.45 6.25 -6.15
N ALA A 51 -4.74 5.31 -5.26
CA ALA A 51 -5.47 5.52 -4.04
C ALA A 51 -4.46 5.82 -2.93
N ILE A 52 -4.48 7.06 -2.43
CA ILE A 52 -3.53 7.51 -1.41
C ILE A 52 -3.92 6.94 -0.06
N GLY A 53 -2.99 6.28 0.62
CA GLY A 53 -3.19 5.75 1.95
C GLY A 53 -3.14 6.82 3.05
N ALA A 54 -3.60 6.46 4.23
CA ALA A 54 -3.51 7.30 5.42
C ALA A 54 -2.04 7.52 5.81
N THR A 55 -1.70 8.71 6.25
CA THR A 55 -0.33 9.04 6.71
C THR A 55 0.00 8.51 8.12
N GLY A 56 -0.99 7.93 8.81
CA GLY A 56 -0.83 7.33 10.14
C GLY A 56 -0.55 5.82 10.10
N PRO A 57 -0.45 5.17 11.27
CA PRO A 57 -0.30 3.73 11.35
C PRO A 57 -1.53 2.99 10.82
N PRO A 58 -1.41 1.69 10.51
CA PRO A 58 -2.57 0.88 10.13
C PRO A 58 -3.53 0.74 11.33
N THR A 59 -4.81 0.99 11.10
CA THR A 59 -5.89 0.89 12.08
C THR A 59 -7.11 0.20 11.48
N TYR A 60 -8.10 -0.11 12.33
CA TYR A 60 -9.39 -0.63 11.88
C TYR A 60 -10.12 0.36 10.96
N GLU A 61 -10.05 1.67 11.28
CA GLU A 61 -10.75 2.74 10.56
C GLU A 61 -10.20 2.90 9.13
N ASN A 62 -8.87 2.92 8.98
CA ASN A 62 -8.24 3.02 7.65
C ASN A 62 -8.06 1.66 6.95
N THR A 63 -8.54 0.57 7.54
CA THR A 63 -8.46 -0.80 6.98
C THR A 63 -7.01 -1.24 6.68
N GLY A 64 -6.03 -0.68 7.39
CA GLY A 64 -4.61 -0.88 7.11
C GLY A 64 -4.12 -0.20 5.82
N HIS A 65 -4.93 0.62 5.17
CA HIS A 65 -4.55 1.36 3.97
C HIS A 65 -3.70 2.59 4.34
N ASN A 66 -2.42 2.37 4.57
CA ASN A 66 -1.43 3.37 4.96
C ASN A 66 -0.22 3.44 4.01
N ASN A 67 -0.35 2.88 2.82
CA ASN A 67 0.57 3.05 1.69
C ASN A 67 -0.24 3.46 0.46
N ASN A 68 0.43 3.90 -0.60
CA ASN A 68 -0.25 4.18 -1.85
C ASN A 68 -0.48 2.89 -2.64
N LEU A 69 -1.71 2.66 -3.06
CA LEU A 69 -2.08 1.58 -3.96
C LEU A 69 -2.27 2.15 -5.35
N SER A 70 -1.34 1.85 -6.24
CA SER A 70 -1.32 2.43 -7.57
C SER A 70 -1.63 1.39 -8.65
N PHE A 71 -2.08 1.84 -9.81
CA PHE A 71 -2.24 0.98 -10.97
C PHE A 71 -2.04 1.76 -12.28
N ILE A 72 -1.61 1.04 -13.29
CA ILE A 72 -1.34 1.54 -14.64
C ILE A 72 -2.33 0.89 -15.59
N THR A 73 -3.01 1.69 -16.39
CA THR A 73 -4.04 1.23 -17.33
C THR A 73 -3.54 1.29 -18.76
N SER A 74 -3.93 0.30 -19.59
CA SER A 74 -3.68 0.29 -21.03
C SER A 74 -4.78 -0.44 -21.78
N ASP A 75 -4.69 -0.46 -23.11
CA ASP A 75 -5.59 -1.24 -23.95
C ASP A 75 -5.41 -2.76 -23.82
N GLU A 76 -4.28 -3.22 -23.28
CA GLU A 76 -3.99 -4.65 -23.08
C GLU A 76 -4.38 -5.15 -21.68
N GLY A 77 -4.47 -4.26 -20.68
CA GLY A 77 -4.80 -4.64 -19.32
C GLY A 77 -4.37 -3.61 -18.29
N VAL A 78 -4.36 -4.04 -17.05
CA VAL A 78 -3.99 -3.23 -15.88
C VAL A 78 -2.85 -3.90 -15.12
N VAL A 79 -1.84 -3.12 -14.75
CA VAL A 79 -0.78 -3.54 -13.81
C VAL A 79 -1.00 -2.82 -12.48
N VAL A 80 -1.09 -3.57 -11.39
CA VAL A 80 -1.29 -3.04 -10.04
C VAL A 80 0.06 -3.00 -9.31
N ILE A 81 0.33 -1.91 -8.61
CA ILE A 81 1.51 -1.73 -7.76
C ILE A 81 1.07 -1.82 -6.31
N ASN A 82 1.59 -2.81 -5.61
CA ASN A 82 1.19 -3.27 -4.28
C ASN A 82 -0.19 -3.94 -4.21
N ALA A 83 -0.21 -5.09 -3.60
CA ALA A 83 -1.43 -5.89 -3.47
C ALA A 83 -2.41 -5.35 -2.44
N GLY A 84 -1.94 -4.52 -1.49
CA GLY A 84 -2.71 -4.04 -0.34
C GLY A 84 -2.47 -4.83 0.94
N ALA A 85 -2.92 -4.28 2.06
CA ALA A 85 -2.70 -4.82 3.41
C ALA A 85 -3.67 -5.97 3.79
N SER A 86 -4.61 -6.33 2.95
CA SER A 86 -5.56 -7.44 3.17
C SER A 86 -6.28 -7.83 1.87
N SER A 87 -6.90 -9.02 1.86
CA SER A 87 -7.80 -9.45 0.78
C SER A 87 -8.94 -8.46 0.54
N SER A 88 -9.55 -7.95 1.61
CA SER A 88 -10.66 -7.00 1.53
C SER A 88 -10.23 -5.68 0.90
N LEU A 89 -9.03 -5.18 1.25
CA LEU A 89 -8.47 -3.96 0.66
C LEU A 89 -8.11 -4.16 -0.83
N ALA A 90 -7.50 -5.29 -1.17
CA ALA A 90 -7.20 -5.66 -2.55
C ALA A 90 -8.47 -5.74 -3.42
N LYS A 91 -9.53 -6.36 -2.87
CA LYS A 91 -10.84 -6.43 -3.53
C LYS A 91 -11.43 -5.03 -3.76
N ALA A 92 -11.35 -4.16 -2.76
CA ALA A 92 -11.86 -2.79 -2.87
C ALA A 92 -11.13 -2.00 -3.97
N LEU A 93 -9.81 -2.14 -4.08
CA LEU A 93 -9.04 -1.56 -5.18
C LEU A 93 -9.50 -2.12 -6.54
N HIS A 94 -9.63 -3.43 -6.65
CA HIS A 94 -10.09 -4.08 -7.89
C HIS A 94 -11.49 -3.62 -8.30
N ASP A 95 -12.40 -3.43 -7.33
CA ASP A 95 -13.75 -2.93 -7.62
C ASP A 95 -13.72 -1.48 -8.13
N GLU A 96 -12.78 -0.63 -7.69
CA GLU A 96 -12.59 0.72 -8.25
C GLU A 96 -11.94 0.66 -9.65
N ILE A 97 -10.95 -0.21 -9.88
CA ILE A 97 -10.35 -0.42 -11.20
C ILE A 97 -11.42 -0.75 -12.24
N LYS A 98 -12.34 -1.66 -11.93
CA LYS A 98 -13.45 -2.07 -12.83
C LYS A 98 -14.40 -0.92 -13.20
N LYS A 99 -14.52 0.10 -12.35
CA LYS A 99 -15.34 1.29 -12.65
C LYS A 99 -14.61 2.25 -13.61
N ILE A 100 -13.29 2.21 -13.63
CA ILE A 100 -12.43 3.09 -14.43
C ILE A 100 -12.18 2.49 -15.81
N ILE A 101 -11.89 1.19 -15.88
CA ILE A 101 -11.55 0.52 -17.13
C ILE A 101 -12.09 -0.91 -17.17
N ASN A 102 -12.67 -1.28 -18.30
CA ASN A 102 -13.16 -2.64 -18.54
C ASN A 102 -12.07 -3.52 -19.17
N LYS A 103 -10.95 -3.69 -18.43
CA LYS A 103 -9.82 -4.53 -18.81
C LYS A 103 -9.37 -5.36 -17.61
N PRO A 104 -8.81 -6.57 -17.82
CA PRO A 104 -8.34 -7.41 -16.73
C PRO A 104 -7.09 -6.81 -16.06
N VAL A 105 -6.94 -7.07 -14.76
CA VAL A 105 -5.63 -6.95 -14.10
C VAL A 105 -4.79 -8.15 -14.56
N ILE A 106 -3.63 -7.88 -15.14
CA ILE A 106 -2.75 -8.90 -15.73
C ILE A 106 -1.49 -9.16 -14.91
N LEU A 107 -1.16 -8.26 -13.99
CA LEU A 107 0.01 -8.39 -13.12
C LEU A 107 -0.19 -7.54 -11.87
N VAL A 108 0.31 -8.05 -10.73
CA VAL A 108 0.56 -7.25 -9.52
C VAL A 108 2.07 -7.20 -9.31
N ILE A 109 2.62 -6.03 -8.97
CA ILE A 109 4.02 -5.84 -8.59
C ILE A 109 4.06 -5.45 -7.12
N ASN A 110 4.69 -6.24 -6.28
CA ASN A 110 4.95 -5.88 -4.89
C ASN A 110 6.27 -5.10 -4.81
N GLU A 111 6.23 -3.89 -4.22
CA GLU A 111 7.42 -3.04 -4.13
C GLU A 111 8.41 -3.49 -3.05
N ASN A 112 7.95 -4.27 -2.06
CA ASN A 112 8.79 -4.82 -0.97
C ASN A 112 8.11 -6.02 -0.29
N GLY A 113 8.78 -6.59 0.74
CA GLY A 113 8.30 -7.76 1.51
C GLY A 113 7.36 -7.43 2.66
N GLN A 114 6.86 -6.20 2.77
CA GLN A 114 6.05 -5.78 3.90
C GLN A 114 4.55 -6.08 3.73
N GLY A 115 3.81 -6.07 4.85
CA GLY A 115 2.41 -6.46 4.86
C GLY A 115 1.50 -5.58 4.01
N HIS A 116 1.77 -4.28 3.93
CA HIS A 116 0.99 -3.35 3.10
C HIS A 116 1.15 -3.62 1.60
N ALA A 117 2.28 -4.20 1.19
CA ALA A 117 2.53 -4.57 -0.20
C ALA A 117 2.04 -5.98 -0.54
N MET A 118 2.10 -6.95 0.41
CA MET A 118 1.97 -8.37 0.09
C MET A 118 0.76 -9.08 0.69
N LEU A 119 0.12 -8.60 1.77
CA LEU A 119 -0.98 -9.36 2.39
C LEU A 119 -2.23 -9.48 1.50
N GLY A 120 -2.41 -8.56 0.55
CA GLY A 120 -3.45 -8.64 -0.47
C GLY A 120 -3.18 -9.69 -1.58
N ASN A 121 -1.98 -10.28 -1.64
CA ASN A 121 -1.61 -11.26 -2.67
C ASN A 121 -2.60 -12.42 -2.77
N SER A 122 -3.13 -12.86 -1.63
CA SER A 122 -4.11 -13.96 -1.62
C SER A 122 -5.34 -13.68 -2.47
N TYR A 123 -5.85 -12.46 -2.46
CA TYR A 123 -6.96 -12.06 -3.30
C TYR A 123 -6.61 -12.13 -4.79
N TRP A 124 -5.46 -11.57 -5.19
CA TRP A 124 -5.05 -11.52 -6.59
C TRP A 124 -4.77 -12.90 -7.17
N ILE A 125 -4.14 -13.80 -6.38
CA ILE A 125 -3.92 -15.21 -6.77
C ILE A 125 -5.28 -15.91 -6.98
N ASP A 126 -6.27 -15.68 -6.12
CA ASP A 126 -7.61 -16.25 -6.28
C ASP A 126 -8.34 -15.71 -7.53
N GLN A 127 -7.93 -14.54 -8.04
CA GLN A 127 -8.38 -14.01 -9.32
C GLN A 127 -7.57 -14.54 -10.52
N GLY A 128 -6.56 -15.39 -10.29
CA GLY A 128 -5.67 -15.91 -11.33
C GLY A 128 -4.62 -14.89 -11.82
N VAL A 129 -4.39 -13.83 -11.07
CA VAL A 129 -3.43 -12.76 -11.43
C VAL A 129 -2.03 -13.14 -10.93
N PRO A 130 -1.00 -13.18 -11.80
CA PRO A 130 0.37 -13.39 -11.38
C PRO A 130 0.90 -12.20 -10.56
N ILE A 131 1.86 -12.49 -9.68
CA ILE A 131 2.45 -11.50 -8.78
C ILE A 131 3.96 -11.52 -8.93
N LEU A 132 4.54 -10.35 -9.15
CA LEU A 132 5.98 -10.11 -9.29
C LEU A 132 6.54 -9.46 -8.03
N ALA A 133 7.70 -9.94 -7.55
CA ALA A 133 8.47 -9.27 -6.50
C ALA A 133 9.97 -9.58 -6.65
N HIS A 134 10.80 -8.75 -6.02
CA HIS A 134 12.22 -9.05 -5.86
C HIS A 134 12.43 -10.27 -4.95
N GLU A 135 13.46 -11.09 -5.21
CA GLU A 135 13.70 -12.31 -4.43
C GLU A 135 13.91 -12.05 -2.94
N ASP A 136 14.59 -10.95 -2.56
CA ASP A 136 14.78 -10.57 -1.16
C ASP A 136 13.46 -10.14 -0.48
N ALA A 137 12.53 -9.54 -1.22
CA ALA A 137 11.19 -9.22 -0.72
C ALA A 137 10.37 -10.50 -0.47
N ILE A 138 10.49 -11.48 -1.35
CA ILE A 138 9.85 -12.79 -1.16
C ILE A 138 10.39 -13.46 0.09
N LYS A 139 11.72 -13.49 0.23
CA LYS A 139 12.39 -14.09 1.39
C LYS A 139 11.98 -13.37 2.69
N GLU A 140 11.97 -12.04 2.71
CA GLU A 140 11.50 -11.27 3.87
C GLU A 140 10.09 -11.65 4.27
N PHE A 141 9.19 -11.81 3.29
CA PHE A 141 7.80 -12.16 3.54
C PHE A 141 7.63 -13.63 3.96
N GLU A 142 8.47 -14.55 3.45
CA GLU A 142 8.52 -15.94 3.94
C GLU A 142 8.91 -15.99 5.42
N ASP A 143 9.96 -15.26 5.80
CA ASP A 143 10.52 -15.29 7.15
C ASP A 143 9.58 -14.60 8.19
N ASN A 144 8.95 -13.48 7.80
CA ASN A 144 8.18 -12.63 8.72
C ASN A 144 6.65 -12.69 8.52
N GLY A 145 6.17 -13.29 7.44
CA GLY A 145 4.76 -13.30 7.03
C GLY A 145 3.79 -13.73 8.13
N PRO A 146 4.02 -14.82 8.89
CA PRO A 146 3.13 -15.21 9.97
C PRO A 146 2.94 -14.12 11.03
N GLN A 147 4.02 -13.42 11.41
CA GLN A 147 3.97 -12.33 12.37
C GLN A 147 3.26 -11.09 11.78
N ILE A 148 3.52 -10.78 10.51
CA ILE A 148 2.88 -9.68 9.77
C ILE A 148 1.38 -9.91 9.67
N LEU A 149 0.95 -11.12 9.30
CA LEU A 149 -0.45 -11.51 9.21
C LEU A 149 -1.16 -11.41 10.57
N ASN A 150 -0.57 -11.93 11.64
CA ASN A 150 -1.14 -11.86 12.98
C ASN A 150 -1.33 -10.40 13.45
N ARG A 151 -0.37 -9.53 13.15
CA ARG A 151 -0.48 -8.10 13.45
C ARG A 151 -1.63 -7.46 12.68
N MET A 152 -1.76 -7.77 11.39
CA MET A 152 -2.84 -7.28 10.54
C MET A 152 -4.22 -7.73 11.06
N ILE A 153 -4.38 -9.00 11.42
CA ILE A 153 -5.62 -9.52 12.02
C ILE A 153 -5.96 -8.74 13.31
N GLY A 154 -4.95 -8.41 14.11
CA GLY A 154 -5.12 -7.66 15.35
C GLY A 154 -5.77 -6.28 15.17
N TYR A 155 -5.37 -5.50 14.19
CA TYR A 155 -5.96 -4.18 13.94
C TYR A 155 -7.15 -4.20 12.97
N ASN A 156 -7.20 -5.10 12.01
CA ASN A 156 -8.29 -5.15 11.02
C ASN A 156 -9.49 -5.99 11.47
N ARG A 157 -9.33 -6.91 12.42
CA ARG A 157 -10.41 -7.76 12.97
C ARG A 157 -11.18 -8.48 11.86
N ASP A 158 -12.50 -8.27 11.76
CA ASP A 158 -13.39 -8.82 10.73
C ASP A 158 -13.03 -8.37 9.30
N LYS A 159 -12.41 -7.20 9.14
CA LYS A 159 -11.91 -6.74 7.83
C LYS A 159 -10.70 -7.53 7.33
N ALA A 160 -10.11 -8.38 8.16
CA ALA A 160 -9.02 -9.29 7.79
C ALA A 160 -9.52 -10.56 7.09
N ASP A 161 -10.82 -10.83 7.10
CA ASP A 161 -11.41 -12.06 6.58
C ASP A 161 -10.95 -12.37 5.15
N GLY A 162 -10.67 -13.66 4.91
CA GLY A 162 -10.17 -14.16 3.63
C GLY A 162 -8.69 -13.87 3.35
N THR A 163 -8.00 -13.10 4.21
CA THR A 163 -6.56 -12.85 4.04
C THR A 163 -5.74 -14.04 4.55
N ARG A 164 -4.85 -14.55 3.70
CA ARG A 164 -3.88 -15.59 4.02
C ARG A 164 -2.52 -15.25 3.43
N LEU A 165 -1.47 -15.89 3.91
CA LEU A 165 -0.15 -15.75 3.29
C LEU A 165 -0.17 -16.35 1.90
N ALA A 166 0.31 -15.60 0.92
CA ALA A 166 0.43 -16.00 -0.45
C ALA A 166 1.66 -15.34 -1.06
N LEU A 167 2.61 -16.17 -1.50
CA LEU A 167 3.87 -15.69 -2.06
C LEU A 167 3.68 -15.21 -3.49
N PRO A 168 4.52 -14.27 -3.97
CA PRO A 168 4.63 -13.93 -5.37
C PRO A 168 4.92 -15.14 -6.24
N THR A 169 4.39 -15.14 -7.46
CA THR A 169 4.53 -16.25 -8.42
C THR A 169 5.68 -16.05 -9.39
N ILE A 170 6.21 -14.83 -9.47
CA ILE A 170 7.34 -14.45 -10.34
C ILE A 170 8.36 -13.72 -9.46
N SER A 171 9.63 -14.13 -9.54
CA SER A 171 10.76 -13.47 -8.87
C SER A 171 11.72 -12.88 -9.88
N PHE A 172 12.45 -11.84 -9.47
CA PHE A 172 13.57 -11.27 -10.23
C PHE A 172 14.66 -10.75 -9.29
N THR A 173 15.85 -10.47 -9.83
CA THR A 173 17.01 -10.00 -9.07
C THR A 173 17.37 -8.54 -9.35
N ASP A 174 17.52 -8.15 -10.62
CA ASP A 174 18.00 -6.82 -10.98
C ASP A 174 16.92 -5.97 -11.64
N LYS A 175 16.29 -6.52 -12.67
CA LYS A 175 15.30 -5.84 -13.50
C LYS A 175 14.29 -6.80 -14.08
N TYR A 176 13.03 -6.36 -14.09
CA TYR A 176 11.97 -7.05 -14.83
C TYR A 176 11.23 -6.05 -15.72
N VAL A 177 10.96 -6.41 -16.97
CA VAL A 177 10.29 -5.53 -17.94
C VAL A 177 8.93 -6.09 -18.31
N VAL A 178 7.92 -5.26 -18.20
CA VAL A 178 6.54 -5.55 -18.62
C VAL A 178 6.22 -4.67 -19.82
N ASN A 179 5.91 -5.30 -20.95
CA ASN A 179 5.34 -4.59 -22.09
C ASN A 179 3.82 -4.57 -21.96
N LEU A 180 3.23 -3.40 -22.01
CA LEU A 180 1.81 -3.16 -21.81
C LEU A 180 1.26 -2.26 -22.93
N GLY A 181 1.14 -2.83 -24.11
CA GLY A 181 0.77 -2.09 -25.32
C GLY A 181 1.85 -1.09 -25.73
N ASN A 182 1.49 0.18 -25.70
CA ASN A 182 2.43 1.29 -25.96
C ASN A 182 3.24 1.75 -24.74
N LEU A 183 3.03 1.11 -23.58
CA LEU A 183 3.76 1.40 -22.36
C LEU A 183 4.78 0.30 -22.07
N VAL A 184 5.91 0.71 -21.49
CA VAL A 184 6.93 -0.20 -20.96
C VAL A 184 7.05 0.11 -19.47
N ILE A 185 6.86 -0.90 -18.62
CA ILE A 185 7.00 -0.79 -17.18
C ILE A 185 8.25 -1.55 -16.76
N GLU A 186 9.13 -0.90 -16.03
CA GLU A 186 10.35 -1.50 -15.52
C GLU A 186 10.32 -1.59 -14.00
N ALA A 187 10.37 -2.81 -13.45
CA ALA A 187 10.65 -3.03 -12.04
C ALA A 187 12.16 -3.13 -11.86
N LEU A 188 12.74 -2.22 -11.08
CA LEU A 188 14.18 -2.05 -10.95
C LEU A 188 14.61 -2.26 -9.49
N TYR A 189 15.54 -3.17 -9.25
CA TYR A 189 16.23 -3.27 -7.98
C TYR A 189 17.47 -2.37 -8.00
N LEU A 190 17.45 -1.31 -7.19
CA LEU A 190 18.55 -0.34 -7.12
C LEU A 190 19.40 -0.51 -5.85
N GLY A 191 19.21 -1.62 -5.15
CA GLY A 191 19.79 -1.92 -3.85
C GLY A 191 18.78 -1.72 -2.71
N PRO A 192 19.11 -2.22 -1.50
CA PRO A 192 18.22 -2.12 -0.35
C PRO A 192 18.00 -0.66 0.07
N ALA A 193 16.77 -0.32 0.43
CA ALA A 193 16.41 1.00 0.96
C ALA A 193 15.76 0.86 2.35
N HIS A 194 14.42 0.90 2.45
CA HIS A 194 13.72 0.68 3.70
C HIS A 194 13.71 -0.80 4.11
N SER A 195 13.63 -1.69 3.13
CA SER A 195 13.76 -3.14 3.31
C SER A 195 14.71 -3.75 2.28
N PRO A 196 15.17 -5.00 2.47
CA PRO A 196 16.15 -5.63 1.57
C PRO A 196 15.68 -5.72 0.12
N GLY A 197 14.41 -5.96 -0.11
CA GLY A 197 13.85 -6.18 -1.44
C GLY A 197 13.05 -5.00 -2.00
N ASP A 198 13.33 -3.77 -1.56
CA ASP A 198 12.69 -2.58 -2.10
C ASP A 198 13.04 -2.38 -3.57
N ILE A 199 12.04 -2.06 -4.38
CA ILE A 199 12.21 -1.79 -5.81
C ILE A 199 11.63 -0.44 -6.21
N SER A 200 12.07 0.04 -7.37
CA SER A 200 11.44 1.17 -8.06
C SER A 200 10.68 0.66 -9.29
N VAL A 201 9.52 1.24 -9.55
CA VAL A 201 8.73 0.96 -10.76
C VAL A 201 8.76 2.21 -11.63
N TRP A 202 9.25 2.05 -12.85
CA TRP A 202 9.48 3.11 -13.82
C TRP A 202 8.63 2.91 -15.06
#